data_9d1460ab79616737a11ad43060962e73
#
_entry.id   9d1460ab79616737a11ad43060962e73
#
_cell.length_a   1.000
_cell.length_b   1.000
_cell.length_c   1.000
_cell.angle_alpha   90.00
_cell.angle_beta   90.00
_cell.angle_gamma   90.00
#
_symmetry.space_group_name_H-M   'P 1'
#
loop_
_entity.id
_entity.type
_entity.pdbx_description
1 polymer ?
#
loop_
_entity_poly.entity_id
_entity_poly.type
_entity_poly.pdbx_seq_one_letter_code
_entity_poly.pdbx_strand_id
1 'polypeptide(L)'
;MERHSAALYGLATRFPFAVIVGESNTGKTQLAQSLYGAESTFYCNVQNAEEPNLKGFSRGKRRAILMDEATPAFVVQNKVVFQANVEGCFLQESRCQQFSTWKLLYSTPIIVCTNCWDLRTVHPDEQRWLESNSMVLQVGSEPTYLE
;
A
#
# COMPACT_ATOMS: atom_id res chain seq x y z
N MET A 1 -7.91 21.12 -9.67
CA MET A 1 -7.69 19.87 -8.96
C MET A 1 -8.94 19.29 -8.36
N GLU A 2 -9.69 20.11 -7.66
CA GLU A 2 -10.94 19.66 -7.07
C GLU A 2 -11.91 19.12 -8.12
N ARG A 3 -12.09 19.87 -9.17
CA ARG A 3 -12.98 19.44 -10.24
C ARG A 3 -12.47 18.17 -10.89
N HIS A 4 -11.16 18.07 -11.04
CA HIS A 4 -10.56 16.88 -11.61
C HIS A 4 -10.81 15.66 -10.71
N SER A 5 -10.65 15.85 -9.41
CA SER A 5 -10.92 14.79 -8.46
C SER A 5 -12.36 14.34 -8.50
N ALA A 6 -13.29 15.30 -8.59
CA ALA A 6 -14.70 14.96 -8.65
C ALA A 6 -15.02 14.15 -9.89
N ALA A 7 -14.40 14.48 -11.02
CA ALA A 7 -14.61 13.72 -12.24
C ALA A 7 -14.08 12.30 -12.08
N LEU A 8 -12.94 12.15 -11.41
CA LEU A 8 -12.38 10.82 -11.17
C LEU A 8 -13.27 9.99 -10.27
N TYR A 9 -13.86 10.61 -9.26
CA TYR A 9 -14.79 9.90 -8.39
C TYR A 9 -15.99 9.37 -9.16
N GLY A 10 -16.42 10.09 -10.16
CA GLY A 10 -17.53 9.64 -10.97
C GLY A 10 -17.17 8.57 -11.98
N LEU A 11 -15.90 8.47 -12.33
CA LEU A 11 -15.44 7.55 -13.36
C LEU A 11 -14.63 6.38 -12.82
N ALA A 12 -13.93 6.59 -11.72
CA ALA A 12 -13.07 5.56 -11.15
C ALA A 12 -13.51 5.24 -9.73
N THR A 13 -13.50 3.95 -9.40
CA THR A 13 -13.92 3.50 -8.09
C THR A 13 -12.74 3.34 -7.13
N ARG A 14 -11.52 3.58 -7.58
CA ARG A 14 -10.34 3.44 -6.73
C ARG A 14 -9.17 4.22 -7.29
N PHE A 15 -8.23 4.50 -6.41
CA PHE A 15 -7.01 5.21 -6.76
C PHE A 15 -5.84 4.24 -6.73
N PRO A 16 -4.81 4.46 -7.58
CA PRO A 16 -3.66 3.57 -7.55
C PRO A 16 -2.92 3.65 -6.24
N PHE A 17 -2.39 2.52 -5.80
CA PHE A 17 -1.44 2.52 -4.69
C PHE A 17 -0.03 2.76 -5.24
N ALA A 18 0.85 3.29 -4.40
CA ALA A 18 2.21 3.62 -4.82
C ALA A 18 3.16 2.47 -4.51
N VAL A 19 4.10 2.22 -5.41
CA VAL A 19 5.14 1.22 -5.20
C VAL A 19 6.48 1.91 -5.38
N ILE A 20 7.31 1.89 -4.34
CA ILE A 20 8.65 2.48 -4.38
C ILE A 20 9.63 1.32 -4.42
N VAL A 21 10.38 1.22 -5.51
CA VAL A 21 11.30 0.13 -5.77
C VAL A 21 12.74 0.65 -5.73
N GLY A 22 13.60 -0.06 -5.04
CA GLY A 22 15.01 0.30 -4.99
C GLY A 22 15.77 -0.62 -4.06
N GLU A 23 17.08 -0.56 -4.15
CA GLU A 23 17.93 -1.37 -3.29
C GLU A 23 17.88 -0.88 -1.85
N SER A 24 18.40 -1.70 -0.95
CA SER A 24 18.49 -1.32 0.46
C SER A 24 19.31 -0.04 0.62
N ASN A 25 18.92 0.76 1.62
CA ASN A 25 19.63 1.98 1.97
C ASN A 25 19.58 3.06 0.91
N THR A 26 18.52 3.07 0.09
CA THR A 26 18.31 4.15 -0.89
C THR A 26 17.32 5.18 -0.40
N GLY A 27 16.84 5.06 0.84
CA GLY A 27 15.92 6.04 1.40
C GLY A 27 14.46 5.80 1.06
N LYS A 28 14.10 4.59 0.63
CA LYS A 28 12.72 4.28 0.25
C LYS A 28 11.72 4.56 1.36
N THR A 29 12.01 4.04 2.54
CA THR A 29 11.09 4.19 3.67
C THR A 29 10.95 5.64 4.06
N GLN A 30 12.05 6.37 4.07
CA GLN A 30 12.05 7.79 4.41
C GLN A 30 11.28 8.59 3.37
N LEU A 31 11.47 8.27 2.11
CA LEU A 31 10.72 8.93 1.05
C LEU A 31 9.22 8.65 1.20
N ALA A 32 8.88 7.41 1.43
CA ALA A 32 7.47 7.03 1.59
C ALA A 32 6.84 7.75 2.78
N GLN A 33 7.54 7.80 3.89
CA GLN A 33 7.02 8.47 5.08
C GLN A 33 6.89 9.97 4.89
N SER A 34 7.71 10.56 4.04
CA SER A 34 7.64 12.00 3.81
C SER A 34 6.40 12.42 3.05
N LEU A 35 5.78 11.49 2.33
CA LEU A 35 4.61 11.83 1.52
C LEU A 35 3.41 12.23 2.37
N TYR A 36 3.24 11.63 3.52
CA TYR A 36 2.12 11.93 4.41
C TYR A 36 2.57 12.28 5.82
N GLY A 37 3.88 12.34 6.05
CA GLY A 37 4.43 12.60 7.38
C GLY A 37 4.65 11.29 8.13
N ALA A 38 5.81 11.18 8.77
CA ALA A 38 6.17 9.95 9.48
C ALA A 38 5.16 9.62 10.59
N GLU A 39 4.66 10.65 11.27
CA GLU A 39 3.72 10.42 12.37
C GLU A 39 2.34 10.02 11.86
N SER A 40 2.02 10.37 10.62
CA SER A 40 0.73 10.06 10.03
C SER A 40 0.74 8.79 9.19
N THR A 41 1.86 8.10 9.13
CA THR A 41 2.02 6.89 8.32
C THR A 41 2.16 5.68 9.22
N PHE A 42 1.26 4.72 9.02
CA PHE A 42 1.34 3.46 9.75
C PHE A 42 2.30 2.52 9.04
N TYR A 43 3.37 2.15 9.71
CA TYR A 43 4.39 1.26 9.14
C TYR A 43 4.04 -0.19 9.43
N CYS A 44 4.12 -1.02 8.39
CA CYS A 44 3.82 -2.45 8.50
C CYS A 44 4.82 -3.21 7.65
N ASN A 45 5.64 -4.06 8.27
CA ASN A 45 6.54 -4.93 7.52
C ASN A 45 5.81 -6.21 7.19
N VAL A 46 5.73 -6.54 5.90
CA VAL A 46 4.95 -7.69 5.44
C VAL A 46 5.83 -8.78 4.84
N GLN A 47 7.12 -8.75 5.12
CA GLN A 47 8.03 -9.78 4.62
C GLN A 47 7.57 -11.16 5.11
N ASN A 48 7.40 -12.08 4.16
CA ASN A 48 6.95 -13.44 4.44
C ASN A 48 5.58 -13.54 5.08
N ALA A 49 4.80 -12.48 5.03
CA ALA A 49 3.44 -12.48 5.57
C ALA A 49 2.43 -12.84 4.49
N GLU A 50 1.33 -13.44 4.87
CA GLU A 50 0.25 -13.73 3.94
C GLU A 50 -0.71 -12.57 3.85
N GLU A 51 -0.85 -11.81 4.92
CA GLU A 51 -1.71 -10.65 4.94
C GLU A 51 -1.12 -9.59 5.86
N PRO A 52 -1.52 -8.32 5.68
CA PRO A 52 -0.96 -7.25 6.51
C PRO A 52 -1.53 -7.30 7.92
N ASN A 53 -0.69 -6.97 8.88
CA ASN A 53 -1.12 -6.84 10.27
C ASN A 53 -1.38 -5.36 10.55
N LEU A 54 -2.65 -4.99 10.54
CA LEU A 54 -3.06 -3.61 10.75
C LEU A 54 -3.58 -3.36 12.16
N LYS A 55 -3.27 -4.24 13.08
CA LYS A 55 -3.58 -4.01 14.49
C LYS A 55 -2.86 -2.76 14.94
N GLY A 56 -3.56 -1.87 15.53
CA GLY A 56 -2.99 -0.59 15.92
C GLY A 56 -3.18 0.52 14.91
N PHE A 57 -3.58 0.19 13.69
CA PHE A 57 -3.90 1.22 12.73
C PHE A 57 -5.22 1.88 13.11
N SER A 58 -5.23 3.19 13.11
CA SER A 58 -6.45 3.96 13.35
C SER A 58 -6.47 5.12 12.38
N ARG A 59 -7.52 5.20 11.58
CA ARG A 59 -7.64 6.24 10.58
C ARG A 59 -7.69 7.63 11.21
N GLY A 60 -8.14 7.73 12.44
CA GLY A 60 -8.16 9.00 13.15
C GLY A 60 -6.77 9.50 13.50
N LYS A 61 -5.79 8.59 13.60
CA LYS A 61 -4.43 8.91 13.98
C LYS A 61 -3.45 8.80 12.83
N ARG A 62 -3.75 7.94 11.87
CA ARG A 62 -2.87 7.70 10.73
C ARG A 62 -3.62 7.96 9.44
N ARG A 63 -2.92 8.53 8.48
CA ARG A 63 -3.52 8.91 7.20
C ARG A 63 -3.15 7.98 6.06
N ALA A 64 -2.09 7.20 6.22
CA ALA A 64 -1.60 6.32 5.17
C ALA A 64 -1.01 5.06 5.76
N ILE A 65 -0.90 4.03 4.96
CA ILE A 65 -0.29 2.77 5.35
C ILE A 65 0.91 2.51 4.47
N LEU A 66 2.06 2.25 5.10
CA LEU A 66 3.28 1.89 4.41
C LEU A 66 3.55 0.41 4.66
N MET A 67 3.52 -0.38 3.58
CA MET A 67 3.81 -1.80 3.65
C MET A 67 5.20 -2.03 3.10
N ASP A 68 6.10 -2.43 3.98
CA ASP A 68 7.51 -2.61 3.64
C ASP A 68 7.78 -4.06 3.28
N GLU A 69 8.61 -4.26 2.26
CA GLU A 69 9.03 -5.57 1.78
C GLU A 69 7.88 -6.43 1.25
N ALA A 70 6.93 -5.78 0.60
CA ALA A 70 5.84 -6.48 -0.07
C ALA A 70 6.27 -6.96 -1.45
N THR A 71 5.64 -8.02 -1.92
CA THR A 71 5.89 -8.58 -3.25
C THR A 71 4.64 -8.42 -4.10
N PRO A 72 4.75 -8.54 -5.43
CA PRO A 72 3.55 -8.56 -6.27
C PRO A 72 2.56 -9.64 -5.86
N ALA A 73 3.05 -10.82 -5.49
CA ALA A 73 2.18 -11.90 -5.04
C ALA A 73 1.42 -11.53 -3.77
N PHE A 74 2.08 -10.88 -2.83
CA PHE A 74 1.43 -10.42 -1.61
C PHE A 74 0.28 -9.46 -1.92
N VAL A 75 0.54 -8.50 -2.82
CA VAL A 75 -0.47 -7.51 -3.18
C VAL A 75 -1.66 -8.18 -3.85
N VAL A 76 -1.40 -9.09 -4.76
CA VAL A 76 -2.47 -9.80 -5.46
C VAL A 76 -3.31 -10.63 -4.48
N GLN A 77 -2.66 -11.26 -3.53
CA GLN A 77 -3.36 -12.05 -2.52
C GLN A 77 -4.24 -11.19 -1.64
N ASN A 78 -3.92 -9.92 -1.51
CA ASN A 78 -4.63 -8.99 -0.64
C ASN A 78 -5.30 -7.86 -1.42
N LYS A 79 -5.82 -8.17 -2.61
CA LYS A 79 -6.43 -7.15 -3.47
C LYS A 79 -7.47 -6.29 -2.75
N VAL A 80 -8.26 -6.91 -1.89
CA VAL A 80 -9.33 -6.19 -1.20
C VAL A 80 -8.77 -5.03 -0.38
N VAL A 81 -7.64 -5.24 0.28
CA VAL A 81 -6.99 -4.19 1.04
C VAL A 81 -6.57 -3.03 0.15
N PHE A 82 -5.94 -3.37 -0.98
CA PHE A 82 -5.42 -2.35 -1.89
C PHE A 82 -6.52 -1.65 -2.68
N GLN A 83 -7.73 -2.19 -2.67
CA GLN A 83 -8.87 -1.56 -3.31
C GLN A 83 -9.72 -0.75 -2.33
N ALA A 84 -9.37 -0.76 -1.06
CA ALA A 84 -10.20 -0.18 -0.02
C ALA A 84 -10.16 1.34 0.06
N ASN A 85 -9.31 1.97 -0.74
CA ASN A 85 -9.12 3.41 -0.64
C ASN A 85 -10.35 4.23 -1.02
N VAL A 86 -11.33 3.61 -1.66
CA VAL A 86 -12.58 4.29 -2.00
C VAL A 86 -13.77 3.55 -1.40
N GLU A 87 -13.88 2.27 -1.70
CA GLU A 87 -15.06 1.51 -1.30
C GLU A 87 -15.02 1.00 0.14
N GLY A 88 -13.81 0.81 0.64
CA GLY A 88 -13.66 0.28 1.98
C GLY A 88 -13.76 -1.23 2.06
N CYS A 89 -13.29 -1.77 3.14
CA CYS A 89 -13.41 -3.19 3.43
C CYS A 89 -13.21 -3.42 4.92
N PHE A 90 -13.71 -4.55 5.40
CA PHE A 90 -13.46 -4.97 6.77
C PHE A 90 -12.34 -5.98 6.77
N LEU A 91 -11.37 -5.77 7.65
CA LEU A 91 -10.25 -6.68 7.82
C LEU A 91 -10.29 -7.29 9.21
N GLN A 92 -10.02 -8.57 9.27
CA GLN A 92 -9.92 -9.23 10.56
C GLN A 92 -8.64 -8.76 11.23
N GLU A 93 -8.81 -8.12 12.37
CA GLU A 93 -7.68 -7.54 13.10
C GLU A 93 -6.91 -8.58 13.89
N SER A 94 -7.60 -9.66 14.30
CA SER A 94 -7.01 -10.72 15.09
C SER A 94 -7.52 -12.07 14.60
N ARG A 95 -6.66 -13.07 14.64
CA ARG A 95 -7.03 -14.43 14.22
C ARG A 95 -7.39 -15.31 15.41
N CYS A 96 -7.65 -14.71 16.54
CA CYS A 96 -8.11 -15.48 17.71
C CYS A 96 -9.47 -16.09 17.40
N GLN A 97 -9.59 -17.42 17.56
CA GLN A 97 -10.80 -18.10 17.20
C GLN A 97 -12.02 -17.69 18.02
N GLN A 98 -11.80 -17.37 19.29
CA GLN A 98 -12.91 -17.00 20.18
C GLN A 98 -13.29 -15.54 20.06
N PHE A 99 -12.32 -14.70 19.78
CA PHE A 99 -12.54 -13.25 19.73
C PHE A 99 -11.86 -12.69 18.50
N SER A 100 -12.64 -12.49 17.45
CA SER A 100 -12.15 -11.86 16.23
C SER A 100 -12.60 -10.42 16.24
N THR A 101 -11.67 -9.51 15.99
CA THR A 101 -12.00 -8.11 15.84
C THR A 101 -11.83 -7.73 14.38
N TRP A 102 -12.65 -6.78 13.94
CA TRP A 102 -12.66 -6.34 12.55
C TRP A 102 -12.41 -4.86 12.50
N LYS A 103 -11.67 -4.45 11.49
CA LYS A 103 -11.35 -3.04 11.28
C LYS A 103 -11.85 -2.63 9.91
N LEU A 104 -12.58 -1.52 9.88
CA LEU A 104 -13.02 -0.95 8.62
C LEU A 104 -11.89 -0.12 8.02
N LEU A 105 -11.50 -0.47 6.81
CA LEU A 105 -10.48 0.25 6.08
C LEU A 105 -11.11 0.93 4.88
N TYR A 106 -10.93 2.23 4.76
CA TYR A 106 -11.47 2.98 3.62
C TYR A 106 -10.68 4.27 3.43
N SER A 107 -10.66 4.74 2.19
CA SER A 107 -10.05 6.03 1.83
C SER A 107 -8.65 6.21 2.43
N THR A 108 -7.86 5.14 2.39
CA THR A 108 -6.53 5.16 2.98
C THR A 108 -5.51 4.86 1.91
N PRO A 109 -4.63 5.84 1.60
CA PRO A 109 -3.57 5.57 0.63
C PRO A 109 -2.61 4.52 1.15
N ILE A 110 -2.14 3.67 0.24
CA ILE A 110 -1.21 2.60 0.57
C ILE A 110 0.06 2.80 -0.24
N ILE A 111 1.20 2.68 0.42
CA ILE A 111 2.51 2.79 -0.20
C ILE A 111 3.24 1.49 0.06
N VAL A 112 3.76 0.89 -1.00
CA VAL A 112 4.55 -0.33 -0.91
C VAL A 112 6.02 0.02 -1.13
N CYS A 113 6.90 -0.46 -0.27
CA CYS A 113 8.34 -0.34 -0.47
C CYS A 113 8.90 -1.73 -0.67
N THR A 114 9.75 -1.90 -1.67
CA THR A 114 10.32 -3.20 -1.98
C THR A 114 11.66 -3.05 -2.69
N ASN A 115 12.49 -4.08 -2.57
CA ASN A 115 13.76 -4.10 -3.29
C ASN A 115 13.58 -4.60 -4.72
N CYS A 116 12.55 -5.39 -4.98
CA CYS A 116 12.34 -5.96 -6.30
C CYS A 116 10.84 -6.06 -6.57
N TRP A 117 10.42 -5.53 -7.71
CA TRP A 117 9.01 -5.56 -8.11
C TRP A 117 8.92 -6.24 -9.47
N ASP A 118 8.94 -7.58 -9.45
CA ASP A 118 8.97 -8.36 -10.68
C ASP A 118 7.59 -8.94 -10.95
N LEU A 119 6.89 -8.35 -11.91
CA LEU A 119 5.53 -8.78 -12.23
C LEU A 119 5.46 -10.14 -12.89
N ARG A 120 6.59 -10.64 -13.38
CA ARG A 120 6.60 -11.98 -14.00
C ARG A 120 6.37 -13.09 -12.99
N THR A 121 6.42 -12.77 -11.69
CA THR A 121 6.21 -13.76 -10.64
C THR A 121 4.74 -14.09 -10.44
N VAL A 122 3.83 -13.35 -11.08
CA VAL A 122 2.40 -13.59 -10.94
C VAL A 122 1.78 -13.87 -12.31
N HIS A 123 0.55 -14.36 -12.29
CA HIS A 123 -0.19 -14.69 -13.50
C HIS A 123 -0.39 -13.46 -14.39
N PRO A 124 -0.40 -13.59 -15.72
CA PRO A 124 -0.57 -12.44 -16.61
C PRO A 124 -1.81 -11.59 -16.33
N ASP A 125 -2.92 -12.20 -15.93
CA ASP A 125 -4.10 -11.42 -15.58
C ASP A 125 -3.86 -10.55 -14.35
N GLU A 126 -3.08 -11.07 -13.41
CA GLU A 126 -2.72 -10.35 -12.20
C GLU A 126 -1.70 -9.26 -12.50
N GLN A 127 -0.82 -9.50 -13.45
CA GLN A 127 0.11 -8.46 -13.89
C GLN A 127 -0.65 -7.25 -14.44
N ARG A 128 -1.68 -7.52 -15.22
CA ARG A 128 -2.50 -6.43 -15.77
C ARG A 128 -3.22 -5.66 -14.67
N TRP A 129 -3.72 -6.39 -13.67
CA TRP A 129 -4.37 -5.74 -12.54
C TRP A 129 -3.38 -4.85 -11.78
N LEU A 130 -2.18 -5.35 -11.54
CA LEU A 130 -1.15 -4.57 -10.85
C LEU A 130 -0.78 -3.33 -11.64
N GLU A 131 -0.61 -3.47 -12.95
CA GLU A 131 -0.26 -2.33 -13.78
C GLU A 131 -1.35 -1.27 -13.79
N SER A 132 -2.60 -1.70 -13.76
CA SER A 132 -3.73 -0.78 -13.78
C SER A 132 -3.96 -0.08 -12.45
N ASN A 133 -3.53 -0.68 -11.35
CA ASN A 133 -3.88 -0.21 -10.01
C ASN A 133 -2.71 0.29 -9.21
N SER A 134 -1.53 0.38 -9.79
CA SER A 134 -0.36 0.85 -9.06
C SER A 134 0.38 1.93 -9.83
N MET A 135 1.11 2.75 -9.10
CA MET A 135 2.07 3.70 -9.64
C MET A 135 3.43 3.31 -9.12
N VAL A 136 4.35 2.98 -10.01
CA VAL A 136 5.66 2.48 -9.63
C VAL A 136 6.72 3.56 -9.80
N LEU A 137 7.49 3.77 -8.73
CA LEU A 137 8.59 4.72 -8.73
C LEU A 137 9.89 3.97 -8.46
N GLN A 138 10.83 4.09 -9.37
CA GLN A 138 12.16 3.51 -9.18
C GLN A 138 13.05 4.50 -8.47
N VAL A 139 13.77 4.01 -7.46
CA VAL A 139 14.71 4.82 -6.71
C VAL A 139 16.12 4.33 -7.05
N GLY A 140 17.01 5.26 -7.38
CA GLY A 140 18.36 4.91 -7.74
C GLY A 140 19.18 4.42 -6.56
N SER A 141 20.44 4.07 -6.85
CA SER A 141 21.35 3.59 -5.81
C SER A 141 21.77 4.70 -4.87
N GLU A 142 21.60 5.96 -5.25
CA GLU A 142 21.95 7.07 -4.38
C GLU A 142 20.70 7.47 -3.58
N PRO A 143 20.91 7.87 -2.33
CA PRO A 143 19.76 8.25 -1.49
C PRO A 143 19.01 9.45 -2.07
N THR A 144 17.71 9.31 -2.23
CA THR A 144 16.89 10.37 -2.81
C THR A 144 16.68 11.54 -1.86
N TYR A 145 16.77 11.28 -0.57
CA TYR A 145 16.55 12.34 0.41
C TYR A 145 17.68 13.34 0.47
N LEU A 146 18.79 13.07 -0.20
CA LEU A 146 19.90 14.01 -0.27
C LEU A 146 19.66 15.09 -1.32
N GLU A 147 18.69 14.87 -2.18
CA GLU A 147 18.36 15.86 -3.18
C GLU A 147 17.56 17.00 -2.55
#